data_713e65124cfb8c88b1b6ac55f0018695
#
_entry.id   713e65124cfb8c88b1b6ac55f0018695
#
_cell.length_a   1.000
_cell.length_b   1.000
_cell.length_c   1.000
_cell.angle_alpha   90.00
_cell.angle_beta   90.00
_cell.angle_gamma   90.00
#
_symmetry.space_group_name_H-M   'P 1'
#
loop_
_entity.id
_entity.type
_entity.pdbx_description
1 polymer ?
#
loop_
_entity_poly.entity_id
_entity_poly.type
_entity_poly.pdbx_seq_one_letter_code
_entity_poly.pdbx_strand_id
1 'polypeptide(L)'
;MGMLATVINSMALQSALEKLEVSTRLLSGLTIQRVCEPYIRRRAVRHLEKGRVVIFGAGIGSPYFTTDSAASLRAIEIEADVVLKGTRVDGIYTADPEKDPTATRYPEITFDEVLSKNLNVMDMTAFTLCKENNLPIIVFDMNTPGNLERLLNGEAMGTLVSAGSTGPGRDGRKPVLDAKQSLLQPLAASQPEQA
;
A
#
# COMPACT_ATOMS: atom_id res chain seq x y z
N MET A 1 -0.81 10.66 -20.84
CA MET A 1 -0.23 9.34 -21.22
C MET A 1 -0.05 8.46 -20.00
N GLY A 2 0.71 8.82 -18.98
CA GLY A 2 0.98 7.97 -17.81
C GLY A 2 -0.26 7.40 -17.09
N MET A 3 -1.30 8.20 -16.85
CA MET A 3 -2.55 7.72 -16.24
C MET A 3 -3.22 6.59 -17.04
N LEU A 4 -3.26 6.70 -18.38
CA LEU A 4 -3.81 5.64 -19.23
C LEU A 4 -2.93 4.39 -19.23
N ALA A 5 -1.61 4.53 -19.16
CA ALA A 5 -0.69 3.41 -19.04
C ALA A 5 -0.96 2.61 -17.75
N THR A 6 -1.25 3.28 -16.63
CA THR A 6 -1.63 2.58 -15.40
C THR A 6 -2.96 1.83 -15.51
N VAL A 7 -3.91 2.32 -16.30
CA VAL A 7 -5.15 1.58 -16.58
C VAL A 7 -4.86 0.30 -17.38
N ILE A 8 -4.01 0.38 -18.40
CA ILE A 8 -3.58 -0.79 -19.19
C ILE A 8 -2.91 -1.84 -18.27
N ASN A 9 -1.97 -1.41 -17.41
CA ASN A 9 -1.32 -2.30 -16.46
C ASN A 9 -2.31 -2.91 -15.46
N SER A 10 -3.29 -2.12 -15.00
CA SER A 10 -4.34 -2.59 -14.10
C SER A 10 -5.24 -3.64 -14.75
N MET A 11 -5.57 -3.49 -16.03
CA MET A 11 -6.33 -4.50 -16.80
C MET A 11 -5.52 -5.80 -16.96
N ALA A 12 -4.22 -5.69 -17.23
CA ALA A 12 -3.34 -6.85 -17.32
C ALA A 12 -3.27 -7.60 -15.98
N LEU A 13 -3.12 -6.87 -14.86
CA LEU A 13 -3.12 -7.44 -13.52
C LEU A 13 -4.48 -8.09 -13.19
N GLN A 14 -5.59 -7.42 -13.50
CA GLN A 14 -6.93 -7.97 -13.33
C GLN A 14 -7.06 -9.30 -14.09
N SER A 15 -6.70 -9.32 -15.37
CA SER A 15 -6.76 -10.54 -16.19
C SER A 15 -5.89 -11.68 -15.64
N ALA A 16 -4.71 -11.36 -15.11
CA ALA A 16 -3.83 -12.35 -14.50
C ALA A 16 -4.42 -12.96 -13.22
N LEU A 17 -4.98 -12.12 -12.33
CA LEU A 17 -5.62 -12.56 -11.09
C LEU A 17 -6.89 -13.37 -11.34
N GLU A 18 -7.72 -12.95 -12.31
CA GLU A 18 -8.95 -13.65 -12.65
C GLU A 18 -8.67 -15.05 -13.28
N LYS A 19 -7.55 -15.23 -13.99
CA LYS A 19 -7.09 -16.57 -14.42
C LYS A 19 -6.73 -17.48 -13.25
N LEU A 20 -6.39 -16.91 -12.10
CA LEU A 20 -6.14 -17.62 -10.85
C LEU A 20 -7.39 -17.72 -9.99
N GLU A 21 -8.58 -17.47 -10.56
CA GLU A 21 -9.88 -17.49 -9.87
C GLU A 21 -10.02 -16.47 -8.73
N VAL A 22 -9.16 -15.44 -8.69
CA VAL A 22 -9.24 -14.35 -7.72
C VAL A 22 -10.26 -13.31 -8.20
N SER A 23 -11.33 -13.11 -7.44
CA SER A 23 -12.32 -12.06 -7.76
C SER A 23 -11.71 -10.66 -7.66
N THR A 24 -11.70 -9.91 -8.75
CA THR A 24 -11.12 -8.58 -8.83
C THR A 24 -12.10 -7.50 -9.28
N ARG A 25 -11.79 -6.25 -9.00
CA ARG A 25 -12.46 -5.08 -9.59
C ARG A 25 -11.44 -3.99 -9.89
N LEU A 26 -11.53 -3.44 -11.09
CA LEU A 26 -10.71 -2.30 -11.51
C LEU A 26 -11.54 -1.02 -11.40
N LEU A 27 -11.07 -0.08 -10.57
CA LEU A 27 -11.63 1.25 -10.38
C LEU A 27 -10.63 2.30 -10.87
N SER A 28 -11.10 3.26 -11.66
CA SER A 28 -10.25 4.27 -12.30
C SER A 28 -10.55 5.68 -11.80
N GLY A 29 -9.49 6.47 -11.60
CA GLY A 29 -9.59 7.92 -11.37
C GLY A 29 -10.06 8.71 -12.61
N LEU A 30 -9.97 8.10 -13.80
CA LEU A 30 -10.54 8.62 -15.04
C LEU A 30 -11.79 7.83 -15.42
N THR A 31 -12.82 8.51 -15.93
CA THR A 31 -14.04 7.84 -16.40
C THR A 31 -13.81 7.18 -17.76
N ILE A 32 -13.75 5.84 -17.78
CA ILE A 32 -13.61 5.02 -18.98
C ILE A 32 -14.66 3.91 -18.93
N GLN A 33 -15.94 4.28 -19.10
CA GLN A 33 -17.12 3.47 -18.79
C GLN A 33 -17.14 2.06 -19.37
N ARG A 34 -16.53 1.83 -20.53
CA ARG A 34 -16.51 0.51 -21.20
C ARG A 34 -15.35 -0.38 -20.74
N VAL A 35 -14.42 0.15 -19.94
CA VAL A 35 -13.17 -0.53 -19.59
C VAL A 35 -13.11 -0.84 -18.11
N CYS A 36 -13.52 0.10 -17.26
CA CYS A 36 -13.42 -0.02 -15.81
C CYS A 36 -14.48 0.81 -15.08
N GLU A 37 -14.69 0.53 -13.82
CA GLU A 37 -15.60 1.29 -12.98
C GLU A 37 -14.99 2.66 -12.62
N PRO A 38 -15.78 3.76 -12.61
CA PRO A 38 -15.30 5.00 -12.05
C PRO A 38 -15.05 4.83 -10.55
N TYR A 39 -13.97 5.44 -10.05
CA TYR A 39 -13.67 5.38 -8.63
C TYR A 39 -14.75 6.14 -7.82
N ILE A 40 -15.37 5.44 -6.90
CA ILE A 40 -16.25 5.97 -5.87
C ILE A 40 -15.90 5.23 -4.57
N ARG A 41 -15.53 5.97 -3.49
CA ARG A 41 -15.09 5.38 -2.21
C ARG A 41 -16.01 4.26 -1.72
N ARG A 42 -17.32 4.53 -1.63
CA ARG A 42 -18.32 3.54 -1.15
C ARG A 42 -18.35 2.27 -2.01
N ARG A 43 -18.09 2.39 -3.31
CA ARG A 43 -18.05 1.25 -4.23
C ARG A 43 -16.79 0.42 -3.98
N ALA A 44 -15.63 1.06 -3.80
CA ALA A 44 -14.39 0.39 -3.46
C ALA A 44 -14.52 -0.39 -2.14
N VAL A 45 -15.02 0.25 -1.08
CA VAL A 45 -15.27 -0.39 0.22
C VAL A 45 -16.21 -1.58 0.07
N ARG A 46 -17.32 -1.43 -0.68
CA ARG A 46 -18.25 -2.53 -0.92
C ARG A 46 -17.64 -3.71 -1.65
N HIS A 47 -16.66 -3.49 -2.53
CA HIS A 47 -15.94 -4.58 -3.16
C HIS A 47 -15.00 -5.29 -2.18
N LEU A 48 -14.30 -4.54 -1.33
CA LEU A 48 -13.43 -5.09 -0.28
C LEU A 48 -14.23 -5.91 0.75
N GLU A 49 -15.39 -5.42 1.20
CA GLU A 49 -16.31 -6.16 2.09
C GLU A 49 -16.77 -7.50 1.50
N LYS A 50 -16.79 -7.62 0.17
CA LYS A 50 -17.10 -8.86 -0.53
C LYS A 50 -15.88 -9.77 -0.77
N GLY A 51 -14.75 -9.49 -0.12
CA GLY A 51 -13.51 -10.25 -0.27
C GLY A 51 -12.86 -10.15 -1.65
N ARG A 52 -13.12 -9.06 -2.39
CA ARG A 52 -12.52 -8.85 -3.71
C ARG A 52 -11.22 -8.09 -3.62
N VAL A 53 -10.28 -8.40 -4.49
CA VAL A 53 -9.12 -7.54 -4.73
C VAL A 53 -9.56 -6.34 -5.56
N VAL A 54 -9.27 -5.14 -5.09
CA VAL A 54 -9.59 -3.88 -5.78
C VAL A 54 -8.30 -3.28 -6.34
N ILE A 55 -8.30 -3.04 -7.65
CA ILE A 55 -7.18 -2.44 -8.37
C ILE A 55 -7.55 -0.98 -8.69
N PHE A 56 -6.69 -0.04 -8.32
CA PHE A 56 -6.88 1.38 -8.60
C PHE A 56 -6.00 1.83 -9.75
N GLY A 57 -6.61 2.17 -10.89
CA GLY A 57 -5.94 2.70 -12.07
C GLY A 57 -6.09 4.21 -12.24
N ALA A 58 -5.31 4.82 -13.11
CA ALA A 58 -5.31 6.24 -13.44
C ALA A 58 -4.98 7.19 -12.28
N GLY A 59 -4.44 6.69 -11.18
CA GLY A 59 -4.05 7.51 -10.04
C GLY A 59 -5.22 8.29 -9.43
N ILE A 60 -5.01 9.58 -9.20
CA ILE A 60 -6.06 10.51 -8.70
C ILE A 60 -6.96 11.02 -9.85
N GLY A 61 -6.52 10.86 -11.10
CA GLY A 61 -7.16 11.47 -12.26
C GLY A 61 -6.65 12.89 -12.56
N SER A 62 -5.63 13.35 -11.85
CA SER A 62 -4.98 14.65 -12.03
C SER A 62 -3.52 14.50 -12.42
N PRO A 63 -3.02 15.26 -13.42
CA PRO A 63 -1.64 15.11 -13.95
C PRO A 63 -0.54 15.59 -12.99
N TYR A 64 -0.87 16.36 -11.96
CA TYR A 64 0.10 16.96 -11.03
C TYR A 64 0.40 16.10 -9.80
N PHE A 65 -0.24 14.94 -9.67
CA PHE A 65 -0.02 14.02 -8.55
C PHE A 65 0.69 12.76 -9.01
N THR A 66 1.53 12.22 -8.13
CA THR A 66 2.25 10.97 -8.38
C THR A 66 1.37 9.75 -8.06
N THR A 67 1.87 8.57 -8.40
CA THR A 67 1.24 7.30 -7.98
C THR A 67 1.37 7.08 -6.47
N ASP A 68 2.40 7.60 -5.82
CA ASP A 68 2.56 7.56 -4.36
C ASP A 68 1.44 8.36 -3.67
N SER A 69 1.18 9.60 -4.15
CA SER A 69 0.06 10.41 -3.67
C SER A 69 -1.29 9.73 -3.88
N ALA A 70 -1.48 9.07 -5.03
CA ALA A 70 -2.69 8.32 -5.32
C ALA A 70 -2.85 7.12 -4.36
N ALA A 71 -1.80 6.35 -4.14
CA ALA A 71 -1.82 5.19 -3.24
C ALA A 71 -2.17 5.60 -1.80
N SER A 72 -1.50 6.66 -1.29
CA SER A 72 -1.75 7.20 0.05
C SER A 72 -3.19 7.68 0.21
N LEU A 73 -3.70 8.46 -0.76
CA LEU A 73 -5.09 8.95 -0.73
C LEU A 73 -6.09 7.79 -0.74
N ARG A 74 -5.92 6.82 -1.64
CA ARG A 74 -6.84 5.66 -1.72
C ARG A 74 -6.79 4.82 -0.45
N ALA A 75 -5.60 4.58 0.11
CA ALA A 75 -5.47 3.85 1.36
C ALA A 75 -6.20 4.55 2.53
N ILE A 76 -6.13 5.89 2.62
CA ILE A 76 -6.86 6.66 3.61
C ILE A 76 -8.38 6.56 3.38
N GLU A 77 -8.82 6.72 2.14
CA GLU A 77 -10.25 6.70 1.78
C GLU A 77 -10.93 5.36 2.05
N ILE A 78 -10.22 4.24 1.86
CA ILE A 78 -10.74 2.89 2.13
C ILE A 78 -10.42 2.40 3.54
N GLU A 79 -9.80 3.24 4.37
CA GLU A 79 -9.41 2.93 5.74
C GLU A 79 -8.45 1.73 5.84
N ALA A 80 -7.47 1.66 4.92
CA ALA A 80 -6.45 0.63 4.95
C ALA A 80 -5.62 0.69 6.23
N ASP A 81 -5.15 -0.47 6.70
CA ASP A 81 -4.33 -0.59 7.90
C ASP A 81 -2.87 -0.19 7.64
N VAL A 82 -2.38 -0.37 6.42
CA VAL A 82 -0.98 -0.15 6.03
C VAL A 82 -0.87 0.12 4.52
N VAL A 83 0.15 0.88 4.13
CA VAL A 83 0.60 0.99 2.73
C VAL A 83 1.85 0.16 2.55
N LEU A 84 1.82 -0.79 1.62
CA LEU A 84 2.99 -1.56 1.21
C LEU A 84 3.61 -0.89 -0.03
N LYS A 85 4.81 -0.36 0.11
CA LYS A 85 5.55 0.24 -1.01
C LYS A 85 6.59 -0.74 -1.54
N GLY A 86 6.26 -1.39 -2.64
CA GLY A 86 7.19 -2.23 -3.38
C GLY A 86 8.19 -1.39 -4.16
N THR A 87 9.49 -1.61 -3.92
CA THR A 87 10.60 -0.87 -4.54
C THR A 87 11.66 -1.83 -5.08
N ARG A 88 12.77 -1.28 -5.61
CA ARG A 88 13.94 -2.07 -6.01
C ARG A 88 14.93 -2.29 -4.86
N VAL A 89 14.74 -1.60 -3.74
CA VAL A 89 15.56 -1.73 -2.54
C VAL A 89 14.74 -2.37 -1.42
N ASP A 90 15.40 -3.08 -0.53
CA ASP A 90 14.76 -3.86 0.52
C ASP A 90 14.36 -3.05 1.77
N GLY A 91 14.43 -1.73 1.71
CA GLY A 91 14.01 -0.85 2.80
C GLY A 91 14.62 0.55 2.72
N ILE A 92 14.56 1.28 3.82
CA ILE A 92 15.13 2.62 3.98
C ILE A 92 16.50 2.49 4.66
N TYR A 93 17.48 3.18 4.13
CA TYR A 93 18.88 3.15 4.59
C TYR A 93 19.31 4.48 5.17
N THR A 94 20.37 4.46 5.96
CA THR A 94 21.04 5.66 6.51
C THR A 94 21.63 6.55 5.43
N ALA A 95 22.01 5.98 4.28
CA ALA A 95 22.50 6.63 3.08
C ALA A 95 22.16 5.76 1.87
N ASP A 96 22.45 6.23 0.66
CA ASP A 96 22.25 5.45 -0.57
C ASP A 96 23.17 4.21 -0.58
N PRO A 97 22.66 2.99 -0.47
CA PRO A 97 23.48 1.78 -0.39
C PRO A 97 24.26 1.49 -1.68
N GLU A 98 23.88 2.08 -2.82
CA GLU A 98 24.63 1.95 -4.08
C GLU A 98 25.90 2.84 -4.07
N LYS A 99 25.94 3.89 -3.25
CA LYS A 99 27.05 4.85 -3.14
C LYS A 99 27.87 4.68 -1.88
N ASP A 100 27.24 4.25 -0.79
CA ASP A 100 27.87 4.07 0.52
C ASP A 100 27.72 2.64 1.01
N PRO A 101 28.79 1.81 0.92
CA PRO A 101 28.77 0.43 1.40
C PRO A 101 28.56 0.30 2.92
N THR A 102 28.71 1.40 3.67
CA THR A 102 28.49 1.41 5.13
C THR A 102 27.05 1.72 5.51
N ALA A 103 26.19 2.02 4.53
CA ALA A 103 24.79 2.30 4.76
C ALA A 103 24.09 1.11 5.42
N THR A 104 23.39 1.38 6.52
CA THR A 104 22.64 0.36 7.25
C THR A 104 21.15 0.58 7.07
N ARG A 105 20.40 -0.52 6.91
CA ARG A 105 18.95 -0.48 6.77
C ARG A 105 18.29 -0.27 8.12
N TYR A 106 17.29 0.59 8.17
CA TYR A 106 16.40 0.71 9.30
C TYR A 106 15.36 -0.41 9.29
N PRO A 107 15.22 -1.24 10.33
CA PRO A 107 14.09 -2.15 10.44
C PRO A 107 12.78 -1.40 10.72
N GLU A 108 12.86 -0.34 11.53
CA GLU A 108 11.76 0.56 11.86
C GLU A 108 12.31 1.99 11.97
N ILE A 109 11.49 2.98 11.57
CA ILE A 109 11.83 4.40 11.66
C ILE A 109 10.54 5.22 11.81
N THR A 110 10.59 6.34 12.52
CA THR A 110 9.43 7.23 12.66
C THR A 110 9.30 8.19 11.49
N PHE A 111 8.07 8.70 11.24
CA PHE A 111 7.84 9.75 10.26
C PHE A 111 8.72 10.99 10.52
N ASP A 112 8.89 11.37 11.80
CA ASP A 112 9.69 12.53 12.18
C ASP A 112 11.18 12.33 11.93
N GLU A 113 11.70 11.12 12.16
CA GLU A 113 13.09 10.78 11.85
C GLU A 113 13.35 10.78 10.34
N VAL A 114 12.41 10.26 9.53
CA VAL A 114 12.51 10.32 8.06
C VAL A 114 12.63 11.76 7.58
N LEU A 115 11.77 12.66 8.11
CA LEU A 115 11.80 14.08 7.77
C LEU A 115 13.08 14.77 8.24
N SER A 116 13.48 14.56 9.51
CA SER A 116 14.66 15.20 10.10
C SER A 116 15.96 14.77 9.41
N LYS A 117 16.04 13.51 8.96
CA LYS A 117 17.19 12.96 8.24
C LYS A 117 17.10 13.15 6.74
N ASN A 118 16.03 13.78 6.24
CA ASN A 118 15.77 14.02 4.81
C ASN A 118 15.89 12.73 3.95
N LEU A 119 15.34 11.63 4.47
CA LEU A 119 15.37 10.34 3.77
C LEU A 119 14.27 10.31 2.68
N ASN A 120 14.63 9.79 1.51
CA ASN A 120 13.71 9.72 0.38
C ASN A 120 12.94 8.39 0.41
N VAL A 121 11.69 8.42 0.87
CA VAL A 121 10.79 7.27 0.93
C VAL A 121 9.77 7.30 -0.20
N MET A 122 9.08 8.41 -0.36
CA MET A 122 8.10 8.71 -1.40
C MET A 122 8.01 10.22 -1.59
N ASP A 123 7.17 10.70 -2.52
CA ASP A 123 6.97 12.15 -2.62
C ASP A 123 6.41 12.76 -1.32
N MET A 124 6.76 14.03 -1.06
CA MET A 124 6.43 14.69 0.19
C MET A 124 4.91 14.77 0.44
N THR A 125 4.11 14.94 -0.61
CA THR A 125 2.64 14.99 -0.50
C THR A 125 2.10 13.67 0.03
N ALA A 126 2.52 12.56 -0.57
CA ALA A 126 2.14 11.20 -0.15
C ALA A 126 2.58 10.91 1.28
N PHE A 127 3.84 11.28 1.60
CA PHE A 127 4.41 11.06 2.92
C PHE A 127 3.67 11.84 4.01
N THR A 128 3.38 13.11 3.76
CA THR A 128 2.62 13.96 4.68
C THR A 128 1.20 13.43 4.90
N LEU A 129 0.52 13.00 3.83
CA LEU A 129 -0.81 12.37 3.95
C LEU A 129 -0.77 11.14 4.87
N CYS A 130 0.21 10.26 4.72
CA CYS A 130 0.35 9.10 5.58
C CYS A 130 0.65 9.49 7.03
N LYS A 131 1.57 10.45 7.25
CA LYS A 131 1.91 10.95 8.59
C LYS A 131 0.70 11.55 9.30
N GLU A 132 -0.02 12.48 8.67
CA GLU A 132 -1.18 13.18 9.27
C GLU A 132 -2.34 12.24 9.59
N ASN A 133 -2.46 11.15 8.85
CA ASN A 133 -3.48 10.13 9.07
C ASN A 133 -2.99 8.92 9.87
N ASN A 134 -1.78 8.94 10.43
CA ASN A 134 -1.17 7.83 11.16
C ASN A 134 -1.26 6.50 10.38
N LEU A 135 -1.10 6.56 9.05
CA LEU A 135 -1.13 5.40 8.16
C LEU A 135 0.28 4.87 7.99
N PRO A 136 0.62 3.69 8.54
CA PRO A 136 1.97 3.15 8.44
C PRO A 136 2.33 2.79 7.01
N ILE A 137 3.64 2.84 6.71
CA ILE A 137 4.19 2.48 5.41
C ILE A 137 5.23 1.38 5.62
N ILE A 138 5.18 0.30 4.85
CA ILE A 138 6.26 -0.69 4.80
C ILE A 138 6.92 -0.61 3.42
N VAL A 139 8.21 -0.29 3.42
CA VAL A 139 9.04 -0.27 2.20
C VAL A 139 9.77 -1.59 2.09
N PHE A 140 9.62 -2.29 0.97
CA PHE A 140 10.21 -3.62 0.76
C PHE A 140 10.66 -3.83 -0.69
N ASP A 141 11.56 -4.79 -0.92
CA ASP A 141 11.97 -5.21 -2.26
C ASP A 141 10.89 -6.07 -2.92
N MET A 142 10.32 -5.57 -4.01
CA MET A 142 9.29 -6.25 -4.80
C MET A 142 9.89 -7.15 -5.90
N ASN A 143 11.17 -6.99 -6.24
CA ASN A 143 11.78 -7.74 -7.35
C ASN A 143 12.14 -9.17 -6.95
N THR A 144 12.40 -9.41 -5.68
CA THR A 144 12.68 -10.77 -5.19
C THR A 144 11.36 -11.56 -5.11
N PRO A 145 11.22 -12.65 -5.89
CA PRO A 145 10.04 -13.49 -5.85
C PRO A 145 9.72 -14.00 -4.44
N GLY A 146 8.43 -13.96 -4.07
CA GLY A 146 7.95 -14.42 -2.77
C GLY A 146 7.98 -13.36 -1.65
N ASN A 147 8.70 -12.24 -1.81
CA ASN A 147 8.77 -11.22 -0.75
C ASN A 147 7.41 -10.65 -0.36
N LEU A 148 6.54 -10.38 -1.34
CA LEU A 148 5.19 -9.90 -1.04
C LEU A 148 4.38 -10.94 -0.25
N GLU A 149 4.47 -12.21 -0.63
CA GLU A 149 3.79 -13.30 0.08
C GLU A 149 4.31 -13.45 1.52
N ARG A 150 5.62 -13.44 1.71
CA ARG A 150 6.25 -13.50 3.05
C ARG A 150 5.82 -12.32 3.92
N LEU A 151 5.79 -11.11 3.35
CA LEU A 151 5.34 -9.91 4.04
C LEU A 151 3.86 -10.02 4.46
N LEU A 152 2.99 -10.49 3.56
CA LEU A 152 1.56 -10.70 3.85
C LEU A 152 1.33 -11.81 4.89
N ASN A 153 2.24 -12.78 4.98
CA ASN A 153 2.24 -13.81 6.02
C ASN A 153 2.87 -13.33 7.35
N GLY A 154 3.23 -12.05 7.45
CA GLY A 154 3.70 -11.41 8.69
C GLY A 154 5.19 -11.55 8.96
N GLU A 155 6.00 -11.99 7.98
CA GLU A 155 7.44 -11.99 8.17
C GLU A 155 7.97 -10.55 8.29
N ALA A 156 8.84 -10.33 9.28
CA ALA A 156 9.47 -9.03 9.49
C ALA A 156 10.51 -8.77 8.39
N MET A 157 10.14 -8.01 7.39
CA MET A 157 11.02 -7.61 6.29
C MET A 157 10.79 -6.15 5.89
N GLY A 158 11.74 -5.59 5.17
CA GLY A 158 11.65 -4.19 4.77
C GLY A 158 11.90 -3.21 5.92
N THR A 159 11.40 -2.00 5.77
CA THR A 159 11.42 -0.95 6.78
C THR A 159 10.00 -0.49 7.08
N LEU A 160 9.60 -0.55 8.34
CA LEU A 160 8.35 0.02 8.82
C LEU A 160 8.54 1.50 9.14
N VAL A 161 7.72 2.37 8.54
CA VAL A 161 7.61 3.80 8.89
C VAL A 161 6.29 4.02 9.62
N SER A 162 6.35 4.58 10.82
CA SER A 162 5.16 4.79 11.65
C SER A 162 5.28 6.05 12.53
N ALA A 163 4.22 6.40 13.25
CA ALA A 163 4.26 7.49 14.23
C ALA A 163 5.06 7.15 15.51
N GLY A 164 5.58 5.92 15.65
CA GLY A 164 6.22 5.43 16.85
C GLY A 164 5.21 4.92 17.90
N SER A 165 5.74 4.33 18.97
CA SER A 165 4.93 3.69 20.03
C SER A 165 4.09 4.65 20.86
N THR A 166 4.29 5.97 20.73
CA THR A 166 3.60 7.02 21.49
C THR A 166 2.54 7.77 20.70
N GLY A 167 2.39 7.49 19.41
CA GLY A 167 1.37 8.14 18.58
C GLY A 167 -0.05 7.64 18.90
N PRO A 168 -1.08 8.52 18.90
CA PRO A 168 -2.46 8.07 18.99
C PRO A 168 -2.79 7.16 17.82
N GLY A 169 -3.32 5.97 18.11
CA GLY A 169 -3.84 5.08 17.08
C GLY A 169 -4.95 5.78 16.30
N ARG A 170 -5.10 5.41 15.02
CA ARG A 170 -6.18 5.92 14.17
C ARG A 170 -7.53 5.50 14.78
N ASP A 171 -8.36 6.47 15.21
CA ASP A 171 -9.73 6.27 15.71
C ASP A 171 -9.92 5.15 16.77
N GLY A 172 -9.03 5.09 17.78
CA GLY A 172 -9.15 4.07 18.85
C GLY A 172 -8.75 2.67 18.40
N ARG A 173 -8.24 2.49 17.18
CA ARG A 173 -7.60 1.24 16.77
C ARG A 173 -6.24 1.11 17.48
N LYS A 174 -5.92 -0.12 17.84
CA LYS A 174 -4.71 -0.45 18.60
C LYS A 174 -3.43 0.01 17.88
N PRO A 175 -2.33 0.29 18.62
CA PRO A 175 -1.08 0.73 18.01
C PRO A 175 -0.51 -0.28 17.01
N VAL A 176 0.37 0.20 16.13
CA VAL A 176 0.99 -0.50 14.98
C VAL A 176 1.59 -1.90 15.28
N LEU A 177 1.85 -2.24 16.55
CA LEU A 177 2.15 -3.62 16.96
C LEU A 177 1.05 -4.61 16.56
N ASP A 178 -0.21 -4.15 16.50
CA ASP A 178 -1.33 -4.97 16.04
C ASP A 178 -1.46 -5.02 14.52
N ALA A 179 -0.90 -4.07 13.75
CA ALA A 179 -0.83 -4.19 12.29
C ALA A 179 0.07 -5.37 11.90
N LYS A 180 1.19 -5.59 12.62
CA LYS A 180 1.98 -6.83 12.50
C LYS A 180 1.15 -8.07 12.89
N GLN A 181 0.31 -7.97 13.92
CA GLN A 181 -0.55 -9.07 14.37
C GLN A 181 -1.81 -9.24 13.49
N SER A 182 -2.34 -8.17 12.90
CA SER A 182 -3.43 -8.26 11.91
C SER A 182 -2.98 -8.91 10.61
N LEU A 183 -1.74 -8.68 10.19
CA LEU A 183 -1.12 -9.40 9.08
C LEU A 183 -0.83 -10.88 9.43
N LEU A 184 -0.69 -11.20 10.73
CA LEU A 184 -0.45 -12.56 11.25
C LEU A 184 -1.76 -13.35 11.48
N GLN A 185 -2.92 -12.71 11.43
CA GLN A 185 -4.17 -13.48 11.42
C GLN A 185 -4.35 -14.03 10.01
N PRO A 186 -4.25 -15.37 9.82
CA PRO A 186 -4.56 -15.97 8.53
C PRO A 186 -5.96 -15.48 8.15
N LEU A 187 -6.17 -15.19 6.87
CA LEU A 187 -7.49 -15.00 6.27
C LEU A 187 -8.34 -16.21 6.72
N ALA A 188 -8.96 -16.06 7.88
CA ALA A 188 -9.74 -17.13 8.50
C ALA A 188 -10.78 -17.50 7.47
N ALA A 189 -10.68 -18.72 6.99
CA ALA A 189 -11.54 -19.35 6.04
C ALA A 189 -12.98 -18.94 6.32
N SER A 190 -13.55 -18.13 5.45
CA SER A 190 -14.99 -18.04 5.30
C SER A 190 -15.45 -19.40 4.78
N GLN A 191 -15.69 -20.31 5.71
CA GLN A 191 -16.44 -21.52 5.39
C GLN A 191 -17.81 -21.06 4.91
N PRO A 192 -18.31 -21.53 3.77
CA PRO A 192 -19.70 -21.33 3.43
C PRO A 192 -20.54 -22.08 4.44
N GLU A 193 -21.35 -21.35 5.21
CA GLU A 193 -22.44 -21.93 5.97
C GLU A 193 -23.33 -22.69 4.99
N GLN A 194 -23.34 -24.01 5.13
CA GLN A 194 -24.28 -24.89 4.45
C GLN A 194 -25.65 -24.70 5.12
N ALA A 195 -26.58 -24.13 4.42
CA ALA A 195 -28.01 -24.29 4.65
C ALA A 195 -28.73 -24.26 3.30
#